data_00ec4a7b3891cc1177084af0f7633d50
#
_entry.id   00ec4a7b3891cc1177084af0f7633d50
#
_cell.length_a   1.000
_cell.length_b   1.000
_cell.length_c   1.000
_cell.angle_alpha   90.00
_cell.angle_beta   90.00
_cell.angle_gamma   90.00
#
_symmetry.space_group_name_H-M   'P 1'
#
loop_
_entity.id
_entity.type
_entity.pdbx_description
1 polymer ?
#
loop_
_entity_poly.entity_id
_entity_poly.type
_entity_poly.pdbx_seq_one_letter_code
_entity_poly.pdbx_strand_id
1 'polypeptide(L)'
;AAKPRAGRFQIMLEMFVESVLNLLTSVAGSTAAARMLLPLIGTLFIFLGIGNLIALIPGVTSLTFDGVQVFRTATNDFNMTFSVALAMIIFTNIASISSWGFFGHLGKFFKFKEVVLGFKEGVGAGCLAIVDFLIGLLDIVSEVAKVISLSLRLFGNMFAGDVLAAILLGSFALIIPAPWLAMNLLVGVLQ
;
A
#
# COMPACT_ATOMS: atom_id res chain seq x y z
N ALA A 1 -41.65 7.38 -7.36
CA ALA A 1 -40.99 6.19 -7.87
C ALA A 1 -40.33 5.45 -6.70
N ALA A 2 -40.79 4.23 -6.40
CA ALA A 2 -40.19 3.42 -5.33
C ALA A 2 -38.75 3.10 -5.68
N LYS A 3 -37.80 3.46 -4.79
CA LYS A 3 -36.40 3.02 -4.91
C LYS A 3 -36.40 1.48 -4.97
N PRO A 4 -35.74 0.86 -5.96
CA PRO A 4 -35.64 -0.59 -6.00
C PRO A 4 -34.99 -1.06 -4.70
N ARG A 5 -35.55 -2.09 -4.08
CA ARG A 5 -34.99 -2.69 -2.86
C ARG A 5 -33.59 -3.19 -3.22
N ALA A 6 -32.56 -2.62 -2.60
CA ALA A 6 -31.20 -3.05 -2.79
C ALA A 6 -31.06 -4.54 -2.43
N GLY A 7 -30.49 -5.32 -3.33
CA GLY A 7 -30.23 -6.74 -3.07
C GLY A 7 -29.20 -6.88 -1.93
N ARG A 8 -29.24 -8.00 -1.19
CA ARG A 8 -28.27 -8.25 -0.09
C ARG A 8 -26.81 -8.08 -0.52
N PHE A 9 -26.50 -8.49 -1.74
CA PHE A 9 -25.16 -8.33 -2.32
C PHE A 9 -24.79 -6.86 -2.55
N GLN A 10 -25.75 -6.05 -3.02
CA GLN A 10 -25.54 -4.60 -3.21
C GLN A 10 -25.26 -3.91 -1.86
N ILE A 11 -26.01 -4.26 -0.81
CA ILE A 11 -25.80 -3.71 0.54
C ILE A 11 -24.39 -4.07 1.06
N MET A 12 -23.93 -5.31 0.84
CA MET A 12 -22.57 -5.70 1.24
C MET A 12 -21.49 -4.90 0.51
N LEU A 13 -21.65 -4.67 -0.81
CA LEU A 13 -20.72 -3.86 -1.59
C LEU A 13 -20.75 -2.39 -1.15
N GLU A 14 -21.94 -1.83 -0.90
CA GLU A 14 -22.07 -0.46 -0.40
C GLU A 14 -21.39 -0.30 0.97
N MET A 15 -21.60 -1.23 1.90
CA MET A 15 -20.94 -1.22 3.22
C MET A 15 -19.42 -1.32 3.08
N PHE A 16 -18.92 -2.15 2.17
CA PHE A 16 -17.49 -2.28 1.91
C PHE A 16 -16.90 -0.96 1.38
N VAL A 17 -17.50 -0.41 0.33
CA VAL A 17 -17.05 0.87 -0.27
C VAL A 17 -17.12 2.01 0.74
N GLU A 18 -18.18 2.07 1.54
CA GLU A 18 -18.35 3.09 2.58
C GLU A 18 -17.29 2.94 3.70
N SER A 19 -16.98 1.72 4.10
CA SER A 19 -15.91 1.46 5.08
C SER A 19 -14.55 1.90 4.57
N VAL A 20 -14.21 1.57 3.31
CA VAL A 20 -12.96 1.99 2.67
C VAL A 20 -12.93 3.52 2.53
N LEU A 21 -14.05 4.14 2.12
CA LEU A 21 -14.15 5.60 1.99
C LEU A 21 -13.94 6.31 3.33
N ASN A 22 -14.51 5.79 4.40
CA ASN A 22 -14.36 6.33 5.75
C ASN A 22 -12.92 6.25 6.23
N LEU A 23 -12.25 5.10 6.02
CA LEU A 23 -10.83 4.94 6.30
C LEU A 23 -9.98 5.94 5.49
N LEU A 24 -10.24 6.05 4.20
CA LEU A 24 -9.53 7.00 3.34
C LEU A 24 -9.77 8.45 3.77
N THR A 25 -10.98 8.79 4.16
CA THR A 25 -11.32 10.14 4.63
C THR A 25 -10.59 10.49 5.92
N SER A 26 -10.46 9.53 6.84
CA SER A 26 -9.72 9.72 8.09
C SER A 26 -8.22 9.95 7.88
N VAL A 27 -7.64 9.32 6.86
CA VAL A 27 -6.21 9.44 6.51
C VAL A 27 -5.94 10.65 5.63
N ALA A 28 -6.78 10.88 4.63
CA ALA A 28 -6.59 11.98 3.66
C ALA A 28 -7.03 13.35 4.18
N GLY A 29 -7.77 13.39 5.31
CA GLY A 29 -8.27 14.63 5.90
C GLY A 29 -9.36 15.35 5.10
N SER A 30 -9.70 14.86 3.90
CA SER A 30 -10.77 15.41 3.06
C SER A 30 -11.51 14.34 2.26
N THR A 31 -12.83 14.49 2.17
CA THR A 31 -13.69 13.58 1.39
C THR A 31 -13.44 13.65 -0.11
N ALA A 32 -13.00 14.81 -0.62
CA ALA A 32 -12.67 14.98 -2.04
C ALA A 32 -11.43 14.17 -2.43
N ALA A 33 -10.35 14.26 -1.62
CA ALA A 33 -9.14 13.47 -1.82
C ALA A 33 -9.40 11.97 -1.64
N ALA A 34 -10.21 11.58 -0.65
CA ALA A 34 -10.60 10.20 -0.42
C ALA A 34 -11.33 9.59 -1.63
N ARG A 35 -12.26 10.32 -2.25
CA ARG A 35 -12.98 9.88 -3.45
C ARG A 35 -12.07 9.74 -4.67
N MET A 36 -11.06 10.57 -4.81
CA MET A 36 -10.07 10.47 -5.89
C MET A 36 -9.18 9.24 -5.73
N LEU A 37 -8.81 8.89 -4.50
CA LEU A 37 -7.98 7.73 -4.18
C LEU A 37 -8.76 6.42 -4.12
N LEU A 38 -10.08 6.47 -3.91
CA LEU A 38 -10.94 5.30 -3.73
C LEU A 38 -10.81 4.26 -4.86
N PRO A 39 -10.87 4.60 -6.16
CA PRO A 39 -10.78 3.60 -7.22
C PRO A 39 -9.43 2.89 -7.22
N LEU A 40 -8.35 3.59 -6.96
CA LEU A 40 -7.01 2.99 -6.89
C LEU A 40 -6.87 2.05 -5.69
N ILE A 41 -7.15 2.57 -4.50
CA ILE A 41 -6.98 1.81 -3.25
C ILE A 41 -7.99 0.67 -3.19
N GLY A 42 -9.22 0.89 -3.63
CA GLY A 42 -10.25 -0.15 -3.70
C GLY A 42 -9.89 -1.28 -4.66
N THR A 43 -9.37 -0.97 -5.84
CA THR A 43 -8.92 -2.00 -6.79
C THR A 43 -7.72 -2.78 -6.27
N LEU A 44 -6.76 -2.09 -5.65
CA LEU A 44 -5.61 -2.77 -5.02
C LEU A 44 -6.05 -3.66 -3.86
N PHE A 45 -6.94 -3.18 -3.01
CA PHE A 45 -7.45 -3.96 -1.89
C PHE A 45 -8.15 -5.24 -2.38
N ILE A 46 -9.02 -5.13 -3.40
CA ILE A 46 -9.71 -6.29 -3.98
C ILE A 46 -8.70 -7.23 -4.64
N PHE A 47 -7.77 -6.70 -5.43
CA PHE A 47 -6.77 -7.50 -6.14
C PHE A 47 -5.86 -8.28 -5.18
N LEU A 48 -5.26 -7.58 -4.21
CA LEU A 48 -4.39 -8.21 -3.22
C LEU A 48 -5.18 -9.12 -2.27
N GLY A 49 -6.37 -8.69 -1.85
CA GLY A 49 -7.24 -9.48 -0.98
C GLY A 49 -7.66 -10.79 -1.62
N ILE A 50 -8.15 -10.77 -2.86
CA ILE A 50 -8.53 -11.99 -3.58
C ILE A 50 -7.30 -12.86 -3.85
N GLY A 51 -6.18 -12.28 -4.28
CA GLY A 51 -4.93 -13.00 -4.52
C GLY A 51 -4.44 -13.74 -3.27
N ASN A 52 -4.49 -13.10 -2.13
CA ASN A 52 -4.07 -13.68 -0.85
C ASN A 52 -5.07 -14.73 -0.34
N LEU A 53 -6.39 -14.50 -0.52
CA LEU A 53 -7.42 -15.48 -0.14
C LEU A 53 -7.33 -16.76 -0.97
N ILE A 54 -7.07 -16.66 -2.27
CA ILE A 54 -6.88 -17.84 -3.13
C ILE A 54 -5.67 -18.66 -2.68
N ALA A 55 -4.59 -18.01 -2.31
CA ALA A 55 -3.39 -18.69 -1.81
C ALA A 55 -3.60 -19.41 -0.47
N LEU A 56 -4.56 -18.94 0.32
CA LEU A 56 -4.88 -19.56 1.63
C LEU A 56 -5.67 -20.89 1.49
N ILE A 57 -6.23 -21.18 0.32
CA ILE A 57 -6.96 -22.43 0.07
C ILE A 57 -5.94 -23.59 0.07
N PRO A 58 -6.01 -24.51 1.05
CA PRO A 58 -5.08 -25.62 1.12
C PRO A 58 -5.20 -26.49 -0.13
N GLY A 59 -4.08 -26.77 -0.78
CA GLY A 59 -4.00 -27.56 -2.01
C GLY A 59 -3.86 -26.75 -3.31
N VAL A 60 -4.23 -25.48 -3.36
CA VAL A 60 -4.07 -24.65 -4.58
C VAL A 60 -2.59 -24.40 -4.87
N THR A 61 -1.82 -24.13 -3.82
CA THR A 61 -0.34 -23.94 -3.93
C THR A 61 0.43 -25.22 -4.17
N SER A 62 -0.19 -26.39 -3.98
CA SER A 62 0.41 -27.70 -4.22
C SER A 62 0.24 -28.16 -5.66
N LEU A 63 -0.57 -27.47 -6.49
CA LEU A 63 -0.76 -27.79 -7.88
C LEU A 63 0.51 -27.42 -8.67
N THR A 64 1.30 -28.44 -9.01
CA THR A 64 2.50 -28.30 -9.85
C THR A 64 2.24 -28.90 -11.21
N PHE A 65 2.60 -28.20 -12.27
CA PHE A 65 2.64 -28.70 -13.62
C PHE A 65 4.08 -28.65 -14.12
N ASP A 66 4.60 -29.79 -14.52
CA ASP A 66 6.00 -29.95 -14.98
C ASP A 66 7.07 -29.42 -13.97
N GLY A 67 6.79 -29.63 -12.68
CA GLY A 67 7.69 -29.18 -11.57
C GLY A 67 7.60 -27.70 -11.21
N VAL A 68 6.74 -26.94 -11.90
CA VAL A 68 6.48 -25.52 -11.61
C VAL A 68 5.11 -25.35 -10.92
N GLN A 69 5.07 -24.58 -9.85
CA GLN A 69 3.80 -24.23 -9.19
C GLN A 69 2.93 -23.40 -10.12
N VAL A 70 1.70 -23.88 -10.42
CA VAL A 70 0.75 -23.21 -11.32
C VAL A 70 0.13 -21.97 -10.65
N PHE A 71 -0.11 -22.04 -9.35
CA PHE A 71 -0.64 -20.93 -8.56
C PHE A 71 0.38 -20.51 -7.51
N ARG A 72 0.93 -19.33 -7.69
CA ARG A 72 1.79 -18.68 -6.72
C ARG A 72 1.10 -17.41 -6.24
N THR A 73 1.16 -17.16 -4.92
CA THR A 73 0.63 -15.92 -4.34
C THR A 73 1.30 -14.72 -5.00
N ALA A 74 0.51 -13.78 -5.51
CA ALA A 74 1.04 -12.60 -6.20
C ALA A 74 1.99 -11.79 -5.28
N THR A 75 1.69 -11.73 -3.98
CA THR A 75 2.48 -11.02 -2.97
C THR A 75 3.72 -11.78 -2.48
N ASN A 76 3.89 -13.05 -2.87
CA ASN A 76 5.09 -13.85 -2.57
C ASN A 76 6.22 -13.63 -3.60
N ASP A 77 6.05 -12.69 -4.53
CA ASP A 77 7.08 -12.23 -5.44
C ASP A 77 7.45 -10.78 -5.11
N PHE A 78 8.73 -10.57 -4.79
CA PHE A 78 9.26 -9.24 -4.48
C PHE A 78 9.06 -8.26 -5.65
N ASN A 79 9.23 -8.70 -6.88
CA ASN A 79 9.06 -7.85 -8.06
C ASN A 79 7.62 -7.33 -8.16
N MET A 80 6.63 -8.18 -7.85
CA MET A 80 5.23 -7.80 -7.86
C MET A 80 4.92 -6.79 -6.75
N THR A 81 5.36 -7.06 -5.52
CA THR A 81 5.12 -6.15 -4.38
C THR A 81 5.85 -4.83 -4.55
N PHE A 82 7.06 -4.85 -5.09
CA PHE A 82 7.82 -3.64 -5.42
C PHE A 82 7.14 -2.82 -6.52
N SER A 83 6.65 -3.46 -7.58
CA SER A 83 5.93 -2.78 -8.66
C SER A 83 4.65 -2.12 -8.17
N VAL A 84 3.90 -2.79 -7.30
CA VAL A 84 2.68 -2.24 -6.69
C VAL A 84 3.02 -1.04 -5.79
N ALA A 85 4.04 -1.16 -4.93
CA ALA A 85 4.49 -0.07 -4.07
C ALA A 85 4.97 1.14 -4.88
N LEU A 86 5.73 0.91 -5.94
CA LEU A 86 6.21 1.95 -6.85
C LEU A 86 5.04 2.63 -7.58
N ALA A 87 4.11 1.85 -8.12
CA ALA A 87 2.93 2.38 -8.80
C ALA A 87 2.08 3.26 -7.87
N MET A 88 1.89 2.84 -6.60
CA MET A 88 1.18 3.63 -5.59
C MET A 88 1.85 4.98 -5.34
N ILE A 89 3.17 5.02 -5.19
CA ILE A 89 3.89 6.26 -4.93
C ILE A 89 3.90 7.16 -6.17
N ILE A 90 4.08 6.61 -7.37
CA ILE A 90 3.95 7.39 -8.61
C ILE A 90 2.55 8.00 -8.71
N PHE A 91 1.51 7.23 -8.45
CA PHE A 91 0.14 7.71 -8.53
C PHE A 91 -0.15 8.80 -7.48
N THR A 92 0.30 8.63 -6.25
CA THR A 92 0.13 9.65 -5.20
C THR A 92 0.88 10.94 -5.52
N ASN A 93 2.07 10.84 -6.13
CA ASN A 93 2.79 12.01 -6.62
C ASN A 93 2.07 12.70 -7.78
N ILE A 94 1.52 11.95 -8.74
CA ILE A 94 0.71 12.51 -9.85
C ILE A 94 -0.54 13.20 -9.30
N ALA A 95 -1.24 12.57 -8.35
CA ALA A 95 -2.40 13.16 -7.69
C ALA A 95 -2.04 14.45 -6.93
N SER A 96 -0.89 14.48 -6.27
CA SER A 96 -0.37 15.67 -5.58
C SER A 96 -0.04 16.79 -6.57
N ILE A 97 0.59 16.48 -7.69
CA ILE A 97 0.88 17.44 -8.77
C ILE A 97 -0.42 18.02 -9.36
N SER A 98 -1.43 17.19 -9.54
CA SER A 98 -2.74 17.63 -10.04
C SER A 98 -3.45 18.60 -9.07
N SER A 99 -3.24 18.43 -7.75
CA SER A 99 -3.89 19.24 -6.73
C SER A 99 -3.16 20.56 -6.44
N TRP A 100 -1.81 20.55 -6.46
CA TRP A 100 -0.96 21.69 -6.05
C TRP A 100 -0.19 22.32 -7.20
N GLY A 101 -0.30 21.75 -8.41
CA GLY A 101 0.48 22.15 -9.58
C GLY A 101 1.92 21.62 -9.52
N PHE A 102 2.54 21.53 -10.72
CA PHE A 102 3.89 20.98 -10.88
C PHE A 102 4.94 21.75 -10.09
N PHE A 103 4.88 23.09 -10.16
CA PHE A 103 5.83 23.95 -9.44
C PHE A 103 5.63 23.96 -7.93
N GLY A 104 4.39 23.80 -7.45
CA GLY A 104 4.08 23.66 -6.04
C GLY A 104 4.62 22.35 -5.46
N HIS A 105 4.48 21.26 -6.21
CA HIS A 105 5.00 19.95 -5.81
C HIS A 105 6.53 19.90 -5.82
N LEU A 106 7.18 20.49 -6.85
CA LEU A 106 8.64 20.60 -6.89
C LEU A 106 9.19 21.46 -5.75
N GLY A 107 8.46 22.54 -5.38
CA GLY A 107 8.81 23.41 -4.26
C GLY A 107 8.81 22.71 -2.90
N LYS A 108 8.07 21.59 -2.75
CA LYS A 108 8.12 20.76 -1.55
C LYS A 108 9.50 20.10 -1.36
N PHE A 109 10.10 19.63 -2.44
CA PHE A 109 11.40 18.95 -2.42
C PHE A 109 12.57 19.91 -2.54
N PHE A 110 12.42 20.96 -3.40
CA PHE A 110 13.48 21.91 -3.69
C PHE A 110 13.07 23.31 -3.25
N LYS A 111 13.31 23.64 -1.99
CA LYS A 111 13.05 24.97 -1.42
C LYS A 111 14.10 26.01 -1.80
N PHE A 112 14.59 25.97 -3.05
CA PHE A 112 15.62 26.91 -3.53
C PHE A 112 15.23 28.38 -3.40
N LYS A 113 13.93 28.71 -3.56
CA LYS A 113 13.45 30.09 -3.40
C LYS A 113 13.64 30.59 -1.97
N GLU A 114 13.38 29.74 -1.00
CA GLU A 114 13.52 30.08 0.44
C GLU A 114 14.98 30.27 0.81
N VAL A 115 15.90 29.48 0.23
CA VAL A 115 17.35 29.65 0.43
C VAL A 115 17.84 30.99 -0.12
N VAL A 116 17.45 31.33 -1.35
CA VAL A 116 17.87 32.60 -1.99
C VAL A 116 17.28 33.82 -1.27
N LEU A 117 16.03 33.73 -0.82
CA LEU A 117 15.39 34.82 -0.07
C LEU A 117 15.95 34.93 1.36
N GLY A 118 16.22 33.84 2.03
CA GLY A 118 16.78 33.82 3.38
C GLY A 118 18.18 34.47 3.44
N PHE A 119 19.00 34.27 2.43
CA PHE A 119 20.32 34.98 2.34
C PHE A 119 20.20 36.49 2.10
N LYS A 120 19.07 36.97 1.57
CA LYS A 120 18.82 38.43 1.40
C LYS A 120 18.31 39.06 2.71
N GLU A 121 17.70 38.30 3.61
CA GLU A 121 17.14 38.82 4.87
C GLU A 121 18.16 38.82 6.03
N GLY A 122 19.27 38.11 5.91
CA GLY A 122 20.32 38.09 6.92
C GLY A 122 20.98 36.73 7.10
N VAL A 123 22.15 36.71 7.76
CA VAL A 123 22.94 35.46 7.95
C VAL A 123 22.18 34.41 8.77
N GLY A 124 21.37 34.82 9.74
CA GLY A 124 20.55 33.91 10.54
C GLY A 124 19.41 33.25 9.73
N ALA A 125 18.75 34.02 8.86
CA ALA A 125 17.71 33.51 7.97
C ALA A 125 18.30 32.58 6.88
N GLY A 126 19.52 32.86 6.42
CA GLY A 126 20.24 32.01 5.50
C GLY A 126 20.59 30.63 6.09
N CYS A 127 20.99 30.58 7.37
CA CYS A 127 21.22 29.28 8.05
C CYS A 127 19.95 28.46 8.17
N LEU A 128 18.81 29.06 8.52
CA LEU A 128 17.52 28.37 8.58
C LEU A 128 17.09 27.86 7.20
N ALA A 129 17.29 28.65 6.16
CA ALA A 129 16.96 28.25 4.79
C ALA A 129 17.81 27.07 4.28
N ILE A 130 19.07 26.93 4.72
CA ILE A 130 19.89 25.74 4.46
C ILE A 130 19.31 24.51 5.15
N VAL A 131 18.87 24.65 6.41
CA VAL A 131 18.22 23.55 7.14
C VAL A 131 16.93 23.13 6.43
N ASP A 132 16.10 24.06 5.99
CA ASP A 132 14.88 23.77 5.23
C ASP A 132 15.17 23.08 3.88
N PHE A 133 16.26 23.41 3.23
CA PHE A 133 16.72 22.72 2.03
C PHE A 133 17.14 21.27 2.32
N LEU A 134 17.87 21.04 3.40
CA LEU A 134 18.26 19.70 3.84
C LEU A 134 17.03 18.85 4.20
N ILE A 135 16.01 19.44 4.84
CA ILE A 135 14.74 18.78 5.13
C ILE A 135 14.05 18.37 3.81
N GLY A 136 14.03 19.25 2.80
CA GLY A 136 13.48 18.91 1.49
C GLY A 136 14.22 17.74 0.81
N LEU A 137 15.54 17.66 1.00
CA LEU A 137 16.33 16.52 0.50
C LEU A 137 16.02 15.22 1.24
N LEU A 138 15.79 15.30 2.56
CA LEU A 138 15.35 14.16 3.38
C LEU A 138 13.95 13.67 2.97
N ASP A 139 13.07 14.55 2.49
CA ASP A 139 11.76 14.17 1.98
C ASP A 139 11.88 13.24 0.75
N ILE A 140 12.85 13.47 -0.14
CA ILE A 140 13.12 12.58 -1.29
C ILE A 140 13.56 11.18 -0.79
N VAL A 141 14.48 11.15 0.16
CA VAL A 141 14.93 9.87 0.77
C VAL A 141 13.77 9.16 1.45
N SER A 142 12.91 9.90 2.12
CA SER A 142 11.69 9.37 2.76
C SER A 142 10.73 8.75 1.74
N GLU A 143 10.53 9.35 0.57
CA GLU A 143 9.68 8.78 -0.48
C GLU A 143 10.24 7.44 -1.01
N VAL A 144 11.54 7.36 -1.24
CA VAL A 144 12.21 6.09 -1.63
C VAL A 144 12.10 5.05 -0.52
N ALA A 145 12.33 5.46 0.73
CA ALA A 145 12.22 4.58 1.89
C ALA A 145 10.80 4.01 2.07
N LYS A 146 9.76 4.79 1.76
CA LYS A 146 8.37 4.33 1.77
C LYS A 146 8.11 3.21 0.76
N VAL A 147 8.63 3.31 -0.48
CA VAL A 147 8.53 2.24 -1.49
C VAL A 147 9.13 0.95 -0.96
N ILE A 148 10.38 1.04 -0.48
CA ILE A 148 11.12 -0.11 0.03
C ILE A 148 10.40 -0.72 1.24
N SER A 149 10.01 0.10 2.21
CA SER A 149 9.32 -0.35 3.41
C SER A 149 7.99 -1.03 3.10
N LEU A 150 7.19 -0.46 2.19
CA LEU A 150 5.89 -1.03 1.81
C LEU A 150 6.06 -2.36 1.07
N SER A 151 6.98 -2.42 0.09
CA SER A 151 7.24 -3.64 -0.67
C SER A 151 7.80 -4.77 0.20
N LEU A 152 8.75 -4.46 1.09
CA LEU A 152 9.31 -5.45 2.02
C LEU A 152 8.28 -5.92 3.05
N ARG A 153 7.39 -5.05 3.49
CA ARG A 153 6.32 -5.43 4.43
C ARG A 153 5.34 -6.40 3.79
N LEU A 154 4.86 -6.10 2.57
CA LEU A 154 3.96 -6.97 1.83
C LEU A 154 4.61 -8.32 1.51
N PHE A 155 5.81 -8.29 0.92
CA PHE A 155 6.57 -9.49 0.60
C PHE A 155 6.95 -10.29 1.85
N GLY A 156 7.52 -9.63 2.85
CA GLY A 156 8.04 -10.29 4.05
C GLY A 156 6.97 -11.03 4.83
N ASN A 157 5.78 -10.45 4.99
CA ASN A 157 4.70 -11.10 5.72
C ASN A 157 4.18 -12.34 4.99
N MET A 158 3.99 -12.26 3.66
CA MET A 158 3.51 -13.40 2.89
C MET A 158 4.57 -14.50 2.74
N PHE A 159 5.82 -14.11 2.42
CA PHE A 159 6.92 -15.06 2.31
C PHE A 159 7.20 -15.79 3.63
N ALA A 160 7.27 -15.04 4.73
CA ALA A 160 7.46 -15.64 6.06
C ALA A 160 6.30 -16.57 6.43
N GLY A 161 5.07 -16.19 6.08
CA GLY A 161 3.87 -16.99 6.26
C GLY A 161 3.94 -18.33 5.52
N ASP A 162 4.30 -18.29 4.24
CA ASP A 162 4.41 -19.49 3.40
C ASP A 162 5.53 -20.43 3.87
N VAL A 163 6.71 -19.88 4.20
CA VAL A 163 7.83 -20.67 4.71
C VAL A 163 7.49 -21.35 6.03
N LEU A 164 6.89 -20.61 6.96
CA LEU A 164 6.46 -21.17 8.25
C LEU A 164 5.34 -22.21 8.08
N ALA A 165 4.37 -21.97 7.20
CA ALA A 165 3.34 -22.95 6.89
C ALA A 165 3.97 -24.25 6.33
N ALA A 166 4.95 -24.15 5.42
CA ALA A 166 5.63 -25.31 4.86
C ALA A 166 6.41 -26.10 5.92
N ILE A 167 7.11 -25.42 6.85
CA ILE A 167 7.85 -26.07 7.94
C ILE A 167 6.87 -26.75 8.92
N LEU A 168 5.78 -26.10 9.30
CA LEU A 168 4.80 -26.64 10.22
C LEU A 168 4.06 -27.85 9.64
N LEU A 169 3.69 -27.79 8.34
CA LEU A 169 3.07 -28.93 7.64
C LEU A 169 4.04 -30.12 7.53
N GLY A 170 5.35 -29.89 7.36
CA GLY A 170 6.36 -30.94 7.28
C GLY A 170 6.69 -31.57 8.64
N SER A 171 6.52 -30.83 9.73
CA SER A 171 6.93 -31.29 11.08
C SER A 171 5.75 -31.84 11.92
N PHE A 172 4.57 -31.31 11.78
CA PHE A 172 3.42 -31.65 12.61
C PHE A 172 2.13 -31.68 11.76
N ALA A 173 1.62 -32.88 11.52
CA ALA A 173 0.40 -33.06 10.73
C ALA A 173 -0.84 -32.40 11.37
N LEU A 174 -1.50 -31.51 10.64
CA LEU A 174 -2.88 -31.02 10.73
C LEU A 174 -3.29 -30.11 11.89
N ILE A 175 -2.79 -30.22 13.10
CA ILE A 175 -3.34 -29.47 14.26
C ILE A 175 -2.63 -28.10 14.41
N ILE A 176 -1.33 -28.04 14.24
CA ILE A 176 -0.53 -26.81 14.44
C ILE A 176 -0.64 -25.80 13.28
N PRO A 177 -0.79 -26.24 12.02
CA PRO A 177 -0.97 -25.27 10.90
C PRO A 177 -2.26 -24.45 10.96
N ALA A 178 -3.33 -24.95 11.57
CA ALA A 178 -4.63 -24.27 11.59
C ALA A 178 -4.62 -22.90 12.31
N PRO A 179 -4.07 -22.75 13.53
CA PRO A 179 -3.91 -21.44 14.16
C PRO A 179 -3.00 -20.49 13.37
N TRP A 180 -1.96 -21.03 12.72
CA TRP A 180 -1.05 -20.27 11.91
C TRP A 180 -1.71 -19.70 10.63
N LEU A 181 -2.51 -20.53 9.94
CA LEU A 181 -3.29 -20.09 8.78
C LEU A 181 -4.32 -19.01 9.17
N ALA A 182 -4.97 -19.15 10.33
CA ALA A 182 -5.87 -18.14 10.86
C ALA A 182 -5.14 -16.81 11.13
N MET A 183 -3.92 -16.86 11.69
CA MET A 183 -3.09 -15.68 11.92
C MET A 183 -2.64 -15.03 10.61
N ASN A 184 -2.23 -15.81 9.61
CA ASN A 184 -1.88 -15.32 8.29
C ASN A 184 -3.06 -14.63 7.58
N LEU A 185 -4.27 -15.21 7.71
CA LEU A 185 -5.48 -14.57 7.20
C LEU A 185 -5.72 -13.23 7.88
N LEU A 186 -5.57 -13.15 9.19
CA LEU A 186 -5.75 -11.92 9.98
C LEU A 186 -4.74 -10.85 9.55
N VAL A 187 -3.47 -11.21 9.42
CA VAL A 187 -2.41 -10.31 8.95
C VAL A 187 -2.69 -9.85 7.52
N GLY A 188 -3.11 -10.75 6.62
CA GLY A 188 -3.42 -10.42 5.23
C GLY A 188 -4.60 -9.46 5.07
N VAL A 189 -5.58 -9.51 5.99
CA VAL A 189 -6.73 -8.59 6.01
C VAL A 189 -6.37 -7.25 6.63
N LEU A 190 -5.55 -7.24 7.70
CA LEU A 190 -5.17 -6.00 8.41
C LEU A 190 -4.13 -5.17 7.66
N GLN A 191 -3.34 -5.78 6.79
CA GLN A 191 -2.25 -5.15 6.06
C GLN A 191 -2.71 -4.54 4.75
#